data_318bb19fca41edf987c7cd93de801a03
#
_entry.id   318bb19fca41edf987c7cd93de801a03
#
_cell.length_a   1.000
_cell.length_b   1.000
_cell.length_c   1.000
_cell.angle_alpha   90.00
_cell.angle_beta   90.00
_cell.angle_gamma   90.00
#
_symmetry.space_group_name_H-M   'P 1'
#
loop_
_entity.id
_entity.type
_entity.pdbx_description
1 polymer ?
#
loop_
_entity_poly.entity_id
_entity_poly.type
_entity_poly.pdbx_seq_one_letter_code
_entity_poly.pdbx_strand_id
1 'polypeptide(L)'
;MPKSENQKLKLLYIVKILEEKTDSEHGITLSQLLKELEAYGISAERKSLYSDIESLKQFGYDIVGEKGYRNYYYKLVSRDFELAEL
;
A
#
# COMPACT_ATOMS: atom_id res chain seq x y z
N MET A 1 -0.51 -6.42 -23.22
CA MET A 1 -1.74 -6.26 -22.48
C MET A 1 -1.60 -5.22 -21.43
N PRO A 2 -2.31 -4.16 -21.60
CA PRO A 2 -2.20 -3.07 -20.65
C PRO A 2 -2.52 -3.49 -19.22
N LYS A 3 -3.47 -4.37 -19.07
CA LYS A 3 -3.81 -4.79 -17.72
C LYS A 3 -2.69 -5.49 -17.03
N SER A 4 -1.97 -6.29 -17.78
CA SER A 4 -0.85 -7.01 -17.22
C SER A 4 0.21 -6.07 -16.70
N GLU A 5 0.49 -5.06 -17.47
CA GLU A 5 1.49 -4.11 -17.07
C GLU A 5 1.07 -3.33 -15.85
N ASN A 6 -0.21 -2.96 -15.81
CA ASN A 6 -0.71 -2.24 -14.65
C ASN A 6 -0.65 -3.12 -13.41
N GLN A 7 -0.92 -4.40 -13.57
CA GLN A 7 -0.85 -5.29 -12.43
C GLN A 7 0.56 -5.44 -11.91
N LYS A 8 1.52 -5.44 -12.79
CA LYS A 8 2.91 -5.54 -12.37
C LYS A 8 3.33 -4.32 -11.58
N LEU A 9 2.88 -3.16 -11.99
CA LEU A 9 3.24 -1.94 -11.29
C LEU A 9 2.41 -1.67 -10.06
N LYS A 10 1.31 -2.38 -9.93
CA LYS A 10 0.39 -2.11 -8.85
C LYS A 10 1.05 -2.15 -7.48
N LEU A 11 1.82 -3.19 -7.22
CA LEU A 11 2.49 -3.31 -5.92
C LEU A 11 3.44 -2.16 -5.67
N LEU A 12 4.16 -1.75 -6.70
CA LEU A 12 5.09 -0.65 -6.56
C LEU A 12 4.37 0.65 -6.27
N TYR A 13 3.23 0.86 -6.91
CA TYR A 13 2.47 2.07 -6.64
C TYR A 13 1.83 2.06 -5.26
N ILE A 14 1.44 0.87 -4.78
CA ILE A 14 0.90 0.79 -3.43
C ILE A 14 1.97 1.25 -2.43
N VAL A 15 3.19 0.79 -2.61
CA VAL A 15 4.28 1.21 -1.73
C VAL A 15 4.51 2.70 -1.84
N LYS A 16 4.54 3.21 -3.05
CA LYS A 16 4.77 4.63 -3.27
C LYS A 16 3.70 5.47 -2.58
N ILE A 17 2.46 5.07 -2.71
CA ILE A 17 1.36 5.80 -2.08
C ILE A 17 1.48 5.73 -0.57
N LEU A 18 1.79 4.57 -0.03
CA LEU A 18 1.93 4.44 1.40
C LEU A 18 3.08 5.28 1.92
N GLU A 19 4.17 5.34 1.17
CA GLU A 19 5.31 6.15 1.59
C GLU A 19 4.98 7.64 1.59
N GLU A 20 4.18 8.06 0.64
CA GLU A 20 3.86 9.48 0.52
C GLU A 20 2.70 9.92 1.39
N LYS A 21 1.76 9.03 1.65
CA LYS A 21 0.53 9.40 2.32
C LYS A 21 0.42 8.90 3.75
N THR A 22 1.32 8.04 4.20
CA THR A 22 1.23 7.52 5.55
C THR A 22 2.56 7.62 6.26
N ASP A 23 2.51 7.47 7.58
CA ASP A 23 3.71 7.37 8.40
C ASP A 23 3.33 6.63 9.67
N SER A 24 4.17 6.65 10.68
CA SER A 24 3.89 5.87 11.88
C SER A 24 2.67 6.36 12.64
N GLU A 25 2.20 7.55 12.32
CA GLU A 25 1.06 8.11 13.03
C GLU A 25 -0.16 8.35 12.17
N HIS A 26 -0.03 8.24 10.88
CA HIS A 26 -1.13 8.51 9.97
C HIS A 26 -1.29 7.40 8.96
N GLY A 27 -2.50 6.89 8.83
CA GLY A 27 -2.79 5.82 7.91
C GLY A 27 -3.73 6.24 6.80
N ILE A 28 -4.00 5.30 5.91
CA ILE A 28 -4.88 5.54 4.79
C ILE A 28 -5.86 4.37 4.72
N THR A 29 -7.10 4.64 4.34
CA THR A 29 -8.09 3.57 4.19
C THR A 29 -7.93 2.91 2.83
N LEU A 30 -8.51 1.72 2.69
CA LEU A 30 -8.48 1.06 1.39
C LEU A 30 -9.20 1.86 0.33
N SER A 31 -10.27 2.54 0.71
CA SER A 31 -10.99 3.38 -0.25
C SER A 31 -10.11 4.48 -0.78
N GLN A 32 -9.35 5.09 0.11
CA GLN A 32 -8.42 6.13 -0.31
C GLN A 32 -7.30 5.57 -1.16
N LEU A 33 -6.83 4.38 -0.80
CA LEU A 33 -5.78 3.74 -1.57
C LEU A 33 -6.27 3.43 -2.99
N LEU A 34 -7.51 2.96 -3.10
CA LEU A 34 -8.09 2.71 -4.42
C LEU A 34 -8.14 3.97 -5.26
N LYS A 35 -8.53 5.07 -4.64
CA LYS A 35 -8.58 6.32 -5.36
C LYS A 35 -7.22 6.77 -5.83
N GLU A 36 -6.23 6.63 -4.98
CA GLU A 36 -4.88 7.02 -5.35
C GLU A 36 -4.38 6.17 -6.51
N LEU A 37 -4.68 4.88 -6.47
CA LEU A 37 -4.27 4.00 -7.56
C LEU A 37 -4.96 4.40 -8.86
N GLU A 38 -6.22 4.80 -8.79
CA GLU A 38 -6.91 5.23 -9.99
C GLU A 38 -6.28 6.46 -10.59
N ALA A 39 -5.74 7.33 -9.77
CA ALA A 39 -5.07 8.52 -10.27
C ALA A 39 -3.84 8.14 -11.09
N TYR A 40 -3.27 6.97 -10.84
CA TYR A 40 -2.14 6.48 -11.62
C TYR A 40 -2.59 5.57 -12.76
N GLY A 41 -3.90 5.47 -12.98
CA GLY A 41 -4.41 4.63 -14.04
C GLY A 41 -4.47 3.16 -13.69
N ILE A 42 -4.43 2.83 -12.42
CA ILE A 42 -4.46 1.44 -11.99
C ILE A 42 -5.80 1.14 -11.35
N SER A 43 -6.49 0.18 -11.95
CA SER A 43 -7.77 -0.25 -11.46
C SER A 43 -7.55 -1.41 -10.52
N ALA A 44 -8.14 -1.39 -9.36
CA ALA A 44 -7.95 -2.45 -8.39
C ALA A 44 -9.22 -2.68 -7.60
N GLU A 45 -9.32 -3.86 -7.01
CA GLU A 45 -10.45 -4.19 -6.18
C GLU A 45 -10.00 -4.33 -4.75
N ARG A 46 -10.91 -4.00 -3.85
CA ARG A 46 -10.62 -4.06 -2.43
C ARG A 46 -10.07 -5.43 -2.03
N LYS A 47 -10.70 -6.47 -2.56
CA LYS A 47 -10.32 -7.82 -2.24
C LYS A 47 -8.88 -8.12 -2.62
N SER A 48 -8.47 -7.68 -3.79
CA SER A 48 -7.12 -7.97 -4.22
C SER A 48 -6.10 -7.12 -3.47
N LEU A 49 -6.52 -5.97 -2.96
CA LEU A 49 -5.61 -5.16 -2.18
C LEU A 49 -5.20 -5.83 -0.87
N TYR A 50 -6.11 -6.57 -0.25
CA TYR A 50 -5.75 -7.31 0.95
C TYR A 50 -4.59 -8.25 0.66
N SER A 51 -4.71 -8.96 -0.44
CA SER A 51 -3.69 -9.91 -0.84
C SER A 51 -2.38 -9.21 -1.19
N ASP A 52 -2.49 -8.08 -1.86
CA ASP A 52 -1.31 -7.31 -2.24
C ASP A 52 -0.56 -6.81 -1.02
N ILE A 53 -1.30 -6.33 -0.03
CA ILE A 53 -0.68 -5.84 1.18
C ILE A 53 0.02 -6.98 1.92
N GLU A 54 -0.61 -8.15 1.96
CA GLU A 54 0.04 -9.30 2.59
C GLU A 54 1.33 -9.66 1.88
N SER A 55 1.32 -9.59 0.56
CA SER A 55 2.53 -9.88 -0.20
C SER A 55 3.64 -8.90 0.14
N LEU A 56 3.29 -7.64 0.27
CA LEU A 56 4.28 -6.63 0.59
C LEU A 56 4.84 -6.84 2.00
N LYS A 57 3.99 -7.26 2.92
CA LYS A 57 4.45 -7.56 4.27
C LYS A 57 5.43 -8.72 4.26
N GLN A 58 5.13 -9.73 3.48
CA GLN A 58 6.01 -10.88 3.37
C GLN A 58 7.34 -10.50 2.75
N PHE A 59 7.30 -9.56 1.84
CA PHE A 59 8.52 -9.10 1.20
C PHE A 59 9.42 -8.35 2.17
N GLY A 60 8.83 -7.73 3.17
CA GLY A 60 9.62 -7.03 4.17
C GLY A 60 9.15 -5.64 4.54
N TYR A 61 8.08 -5.16 3.92
CA TYR A 61 7.58 -3.84 4.29
C TYR A 61 6.80 -3.93 5.59
N ASP A 62 7.01 -2.95 6.43
CA ASP A 62 6.36 -2.92 7.73
C ASP A 62 5.04 -2.17 7.63
N ILE A 63 4.06 -2.85 7.09
CA ILE A 63 2.73 -2.27 6.92
C ILE A 63 1.84 -2.73 8.05
N VAL A 64 1.27 -1.79 8.77
CA VAL A 64 0.44 -2.08 9.93
C VAL A 64 -0.99 -1.68 9.64
N GLY A 65 -1.93 -2.54 9.99
CA GLY A 65 -3.34 -2.23 9.89
C GLY A 65 -3.85 -1.87 11.27
N GLU A 66 -4.68 -0.85 11.35
CA GLU A 66 -5.14 -0.36 12.62
C GLU A 66 -6.60 0.07 12.51
N LYS A 67 -7.41 -0.38 13.46
CA LYS A 67 -8.80 -0.01 13.44
C LYS A 67 -8.98 1.37 14.06
N GLY A 68 -9.60 2.27 13.32
CA GLY A 68 -9.90 3.58 13.83
C GLY A 68 -11.34 3.64 14.28
N TYR A 69 -11.83 4.85 14.45
CA TYR A 69 -13.17 5.08 14.94
C TYR A 69 -14.22 4.42 14.04
N ARG A 70 -14.13 4.66 12.75
CA ARG A 70 -15.07 4.09 11.80
C ARG A 70 -14.43 3.29 10.70
N ASN A 71 -13.14 3.46 10.51
CA ASN A 71 -12.46 2.87 9.38
C ASN A 71 -11.25 2.10 9.83
N TYR A 72 -10.79 1.26 8.94
CA TYR A 72 -9.58 0.51 9.15
C TYR A 72 -8.50 1.18 8.31
N TYR A 73 -7.36 1.49 8.93
CA TYR A 73 -6.31 2.24 8.28
C TYR A 73 -5.06 1.40 8.11
N TYR A 74 -4.35 1.63 7.02
CA TYR A 74 -3.07 0.99 6.79
C TYR A 74 -2.00 2.05 6.78
N LYS A 75 -0.85 1.73 7.31
CA LYS A 75 0.26 2.67 7.31
C LYS A 75 1.58 1.94 7.18
N LEU A 76 2.53 2.58 6.54
CA LEU A 76 3.87 2.06 6.39
C LEU A 76 4.69 2.68 7.49
N VAL A 77 5.03 1.87 8.47
CA VAL A 77 5.62 2.37 9.70
C VAL A 77 7.09 2.68 9.54
N SER A 78 7.79 1.87 8.79
CA SER A 78 9.20 2.14 8.61
C SER A 78 9.63 1.71 7.22
N ARG A 79 10.69 2.32 6.76
CA ARG A 79 11.24 2.01 5.47
C ARG A 79 12.59 1.44 5.72
N ASP A 80 12.58 0.22 6.09
CA ASP A 80 13.77 -0.36 6.62
C ASP A 80 14.84 -0.65 5.64
N PHE A 81 14.56 -0.50 4.39
CA PHE A 81 15.57 -0.86 3.44
C PHE A 81 16.82 -0.05 3.59
N GLU A 82 16.68 1.13 4.07
CA GLU A 82 17.86 1.93 4.22
C GLU A 82 18.71 1.41 5.33
N LEU A 83 18.17 0.58 6.16
CA LEU A 83 18.96 0.05 7.23
C LEU A 83 19.83 -1.07 6.81
N ALA A 84 19.56 -1.57 5.68
CA ALA A 84 20.33 -2.69 5.24
C ALA A 84 21.77 -2.36 5.20
N GLU A 85 22.00 -1.16 5.22
CA GLU A 85 23.30 -0.88 5.24
C GLU A 85 23.90 -1.32 6.45
N LEU A 86 23.50 -1.56 6.93
CA LEU A 86 24.17 -2.05 7.75
C LEU A 86 24.83 -2.57 7.84
#